data_42a3ee739cf5ad38f26f96130c70cf21
#
_entry.id   42a3ee739cf5ad38f26f96130c70cf21
#
_cell.length_a   1.000
_cell.length_b   1.000
_cell.length_c   1.000
_cell.angle_alpha   90.00
_cell.angle_beta   90.00
_cell.angle_gamma   90.00
#
_symmetry.space_group_name_H-M   'P 1'
#
loop_
_entity.id
_entity.type
_entity.pdbx_description
1 polymer ?
#
loop_
_entity_poly.entity_id
_entity_poly.type
_entity_poly.pdbx_seq_one_letter_code
_entity_poly.pdbx_strand_id
1 'polypeptide(L)'
;LGKEVKNPGRRKYHSPLRADQARQTRARISDAALRLFAERGYAATTIAAVAAEADVSQESVYLSFRDKRGLLEGVIGRAIVPEDDPGAQEAEWRRAIVELPDAAERLSRMVAYSCETLARTRQIHAVIRGAADKEPFAFELRRRLLQERLSNQTGRIRHSLRDDLRPGLSVRAAGERYCALASPELYYLLTVDLGWAPEEHRLWLTQLLEAELLG
;
A
#
# COMPACT_ATOMS: atom_id res chain seq x y z
N LEU A 1 33.20 43.79 -34.12
CA LEU A 1 32.37 43.82 -32.91
C LEU A 1 31.11 42.95 -33.18
N GLY A 2 31.23 41.63 -32.92
CA GLY A 2 30.12 40.69 -33.03
C GLY A 2 29.30 40.69 -31.74
N LYS A 3 28.00 40.97 -31.86
CA LYS A 3 27.04 40.78 -30.75
C LYS A 3 26.61 39.31 -30.68
N GLU A 4 27.01 38.64 -29.62
CA GLU A 4 26.50 37.32 -29.23
C GLU A 4 25.03 37.45 -28.85
N VAL A 5 24.15 36.81 -29.62
CA VAL A 5 22.72 36.70 -29.32
C VAL A 5 22.55 35.57 -28.32
N LYS A 6 22.37 35.86 -27.02
CA LYS A 6 21.97 34.91 -26.00
C LYS A 6 20.59 34.36 -26.30
N ASN A 7 20.54 33.07 -26.63
CA ASN A 7 19.29 32.30 -26.79
C ASN A 7 18.64 32.15 -25.42
N PRO A 8 17.43 32.68 -25.13
CA PRO A 8 16.78 32.51 -23.84
C PRO A 8 16.26 31.08 -23.76
N GLY A 9 16.82 30.32 -22.83
CA GLY A 9 16.48 28.92 -22.54
C GLY A 9 14.97 28.71 -22.49
N ARG A 10 14.50 27.75 -23.26
CA ARG A 10 13.12 27.29 -23.38
C ARG A 10 12.67 26.79 -22.01
N ARG A 11 11.99 27.64 -21.21
CA ARG A 11 11.32 27.24 -19.97
C ARG A 11 10.35 26.12 -20.32
N LYS A 12 10.55 24.91 -19.72
CA LYS A 12 9.58 23.82 -19.77
C LYS A 12 8.30 24.32 -19.11
N TYR A 13 7.32 24.70 -19.90
CA TYR A 13 5.99 25.08 -19.44
C TYR A 13 5.26 23.81 -19.01
N HIS A 14 5.27 23.52 -17.71
CA HIS A 14 4.44 22.49 -17.11
C HIS A 14 3.01 23.00 -17.03
N SER A 15 2.17 22.63 -17.99
CA SER A 15 0.74 22.93 -17.92
C SER A 15 0.11 22.07 -16.81
N PRO A 16 -0.48 22.66 -15.75
CA PRO A 16 -1.19 21.94 -14.70
C PRO A 16 -2.24 20.97 -15.27
N LEU A 17 -2.93 21.40 -16.33
CA LEU A 17 -3.95 20.60 -17.02
C LEU A 17 -3.37 19.29 -17.61
N ARG A 18 -2.18 19.34 -18.21
CA ARG A 18 -1.54 18.13 -18.75
C ARG A 18 -1.09 17.17 -17.66
N ALA A 19 -0.63 17.70 -16.53
CA ALA A 19 -0.28 16.89 -15.37
C ALA A 19 -1.52 16.19 -14.79
N ASP A 20 -2.65 16.89 -14.70
CA ASP A 20 -3.93 16.32 -14.24
C ASP A 20 -4.44 15.23 -15.18
N GLN A 21 -4.43 15.49 -16.49
CA GLN A 21 -4.81 14.50 -17.49
C GLN A 21 -3.94 13.24 -17.43
N ALA A 22 -2.62 13.41 -17.25
CA ALA A 22 -1.70 12.28 -17.08
C ALA A 22 -2.01 11.46 -15.81
N ARG A 23 -2.31 12.13 -14.67
CA ARG A 23 -2.74 11.46 -13.44
C ARG A 23 -4.03 10.69 -13.65
N GLN A 24 -5.06 11.29 -14.22
CA GLN A 24 -6.33 10.65 -14.51
C GLN A 24 -6.17 9.44 -15.43
N THR A 25 -5.36 9.56 -16.49
CA THR A 25 -5.06 8.45 -17.39
C THR A 25 -4.34 7.32 -16.64
N ARG A 26 -3.33 7.65 -15.84
CA ARG A 26 -2.59 6.67 -15.03
C ARG A 26 -3.52 5.97 -14.03
N ALA A 27 -4.46 6.70 -13.42
CA ALA A 27 -5.46 6.16 -12.51
C ALA A 27 -6.37 5.14 -13.23
N ARG A 28 -6.96 5.50 -14.37
CA ARG A 28 -7.82 4.59 -15.19
C ARG A 28 -7.08 3.31 -15.58
N ILE A 29 -5.82 3.43 -16.03
CA ILE A 29 -5.01 2.27 -16.39
C ILE A 29 -4.77 1.37 -15.16
N SER A 30 -4.46 1.97 -13.99
CA SER A 30 -4.25 1.21 -12.75
C SER A 30 -5.51 0.46 -12.31
N ASP A 31 -6.68 1.10 -12.37
CA ASP A 31 -7.96 0.51 -11.99
C ASP A 31 -8.35 -0.64 -12.93
N ALA A 32 -8.18 -0.46 -14.24
CA ALA A 32 -8.38 -1.50 -15.24
C ALA A 32 -7.43 -2.70 -15.02
N ALA A 33 -6.15 -2.41 -14.76
CA ALA A 33 -5.15 -3.44 -14.49
C ALA A 33 -5.48 -4.24 -13.23
N LEU A 34 -5.88 -3.56 -12.12
CA LEU A 34 -6.26 -4.24 -10.88
C LEU A 34 -7.43 -5.20 -11.09
N ARG A 35 -8.49 -4.77 -11.80
CA ARG A 35 -9.63 -5.64 -12.14
C ARG A 35 -9.17 -6.86 -12.93
N LEU A 36 -8.45 -6.66 -14.02
CA LEU A 36 -8.01 -7.75 -14.89
C LEU A 36 -7.02 -8.70 -14.19
N PHE A 37 -6.12 -8.18 -13.36
CA PHE A 37 -5.22 -9.01 -12.55
C PHE A 37 -5.99 -9.84 -11.51
N ALA A 38 -7.02 -9.28 -10.90
CA ALA A 38 -7.86 -10.00 -9.94
C ALA A 38 -8.72 -11.09 -10.61
N GLU A 39 -9.28 -10.81 -11.79
CA GLU A 39 -10.17 -11.73 -12.52
C GLU A 39 -9.41 -12.85 -13.22
N ARG A 40 -8.30 -12.54 -13.90
CA ARG A 40 -7.59 -13.46 -14.82
C ARG A 40 -6.24 -13.91 -14.28
N GLY A 41 -5.77 -13.30 -13.20
CA GLY A 41 -4.41 -13.45 -12.69
C GLY A 41 -3.40 -12.60 -13.45
N TYR A 42 -2.25 -12.38 -12.83
CA TYR A 42 -1.17 -11.59 -13.42
C TYR A 42 -0.70 -12.19 -14.76
N ALA A 43 -0.41 -13.49 -14.82
CA ALA A 43 0.18 -14.13 -16.00
C ALA A 43 -0.72 -13.97 -17.27
N ALA A 44 -2.02 -14.20 -17.15
CA ALA A 44 -2.96 -14.16 -18.27
C ALA A 44 -3.38 -12.74 -18.71
N THR A 45 -3.12 -11.73 -17.92
CA THR A 45 -3.44 -10.33 -18.27
C THR A 45 -2.39 -9.76 -19.22
N THR A 46 -2.80 -9.17 -20.34
CA THR A 46 -1.90 -8.52 -21.32
C THR A 46 -2.01 -6.99 -21.26
N ILE A 47 -0.97 -6.28 -21.70
CA ILE A 47 -1.02 -4.82 -21.84
C ILE A 47 -2.12 -4.40 -22.81
N ALA A 48 -2.35 -5.15 -23.88
CA ALA A 48 -3.42 -4.89 -24.84
C ALA A 48 -4.82 -4.96 -24.18
N ALA A 49 -5.05 -5.97 -23.33
CA ALA A 49 -6.31 -6.09 -22.59
C ALA A 49 -6.51 -4.93 -21.59
N VAL A 50 -5.46 -4.52 -20.90
CA VAL A 50 -5.50 -3.37 -19.98
C VAL A 50 -5.76 -2.06 -20.72
N ALA A 51 -5.13 -1.85 -21.88
CA ALA A 51 -5.34 -0.67 -22.70
C ALA A 51 -6.78 -0.56 -23.19
N ALA A 52 -7.35 -1.69 -23.68
CA ALA A 52 -8.75 -1.77 -24.11
C ALA A 52 -9.72 -1.48 -22.96
N GLU A 53 -9.52 -2.10 -21.79
CA GLU A 53 -10.33 -1.90 -20.59
C GLU A 53 -10.27 -0.48 -20.05
N ALA A 54 -9.12 0.20 -20.17
CA ALA A 54 -8.91 1.57 -19.72
C ALA A 54 -9.33 2.62 -20.77
N ASP A 55 -9.76 2.20 -21.96
CA ASP A 55 -10.03 3.07 -23.12
C ASP A 55 -8.86 4.01 -23.42
N VAL A 56 -7.68 3.40 -23.64
CA VAL A 56 -6.43 4.11 -24.03
C VAL A 56 -5.63 3.27 -25.05
N SER A 57 -4.66 3.90 -25.70
CA SER A 57 -3.72 3.15 -26.54
C SER A 57 -2.73 2.33 -25.70
N GLN A 58 -2.20 1.23 -26.26
CA GLN A 58 -1.12 0.47 -25.62
C GLN A 58 0.13 1.35 -25.37
N GLU A 59 0.42 2.27 -26.29
CA GLU A 59 1.50 3.23 -26.14
C GLU A 59 1.33 4.07 -24.87
N SER A 60 0.11 4.53 -24.56
CA SER A 60 -0.20 5.26 -23.33
C SER A 60 0.08 4.44 -22.07
N VAL A 61 -0.17 3.12 -22.10
CA VAL A 61 0.18 2.21 -21.00
C VAL A 61 1.69 2.11 -20.85
N TYR A 62 2.43 1.89 -21.97
CA TYR A 62 3.90 1.82 -21.94
C TYR A 62 4.53 3.14 -21.48
N LEU A 63 4.03 4.28 -21.92
CA LEU A 63 4.50 5.60 -21.47
C LEU A 63 4.28 5.81 -19.96
N SER A 64 3.17 5.28 -19.42
CA SER A 64 2.83 5.44 -18.00
C SER A 64 3.59 4.47 -17.08
N PHE A 65 3.84 3.23 -17.54
CA PHE A 65 4.29 2.15 -16.66
C PHE A 65 5.48 1.34 -17.20
N ARG A 66 5.98 1.64 -18.40
CA ARG A 66 7.11 1.00 -19.09
C ARG A 66 6.82 -0.43 -19.55
N ASP A 67 6.33 -1.28 -18.67
CA ASP A 67 6.04 -2.70 -18.93
C ASP A 67 4.97 -3.23 -17.96
N LYS A 68 4.60 -4.49 -18.08
CA LYS A 68 3.60 -5.14 -17.24
C LYS A 68 4.04 -5.23 -15.76
N ARG A 69 5.34 -5.35 -15.50
CA ARG A 69 5.90 -5.32 -14.14
C ARG A 69 5.74 -3.94 -13.52
N GLY A 70 6.14 -2.88 -14.23
CA GLY A 70 5.96 -1.50 -13.78
C GLY A 70 4.48 -1.14 -13.59
N LEU A 71 3.58 -1.73 -14.40
CA LEU A 71 2.14 -1.60 -14.21
C LEU A 71 1.69 -2.22 -12.88
N LEU A 72 2.12 -3.44 -12.55
CA LEU A 72 1.80 -4.06 -11.25
C LEU A 72 2.35 -3.24 -10.09
N GLU A 73 3.61 -2.79 -10.16
CA GLU A 73 4.21 -1.92 -9.13
C GLU A 73 3.44 -0.60 -8.97
N GLY A 74 2.97 -0.02 -10.06
CA GLY A 74 2.14 1.21 -10.04
C GLY A 74 0.76 1.00 -9.42
N VAL A 75 0.11 -0.13 -9.71
CA VAL A 75 -1.17 -0.53 -9.09
C VAL A 75 -1.00 -0.69 -7.58
N ILE A 76 0.09 -1.33 -7.15
CA ILE A 76 0.41 -1.52 -5.72
C ILE A 76 0.62 -0.17 -5.03
N GLY A 77 1.45 0.70 -5.63
CA GLY A 77 1.73 2.02 -5.08
C GLY A 77 0.45 2.81 -4.84
N ARG A 78 -0.45 2.83 -5.83
CA ARG A 78 -1.75 3.51 -5.72
C ARG A 78 -2.67 2.90 -4.66
N ALA A 79 -2.67 1.58 -4.50
CA ALA A 79 -3.52 0.91 -3.51
C ALA A 79 -3.05 1.14 -2.06
N ILE A 80 -1.73 1.21 -1.84
CA ILE A 80 -1.13 1.38 -0.50
C ILE A 80 -1.14 2.85 -0.07
N VAL A 81 -0.89 3.76 -1.02
CA VAL A 81 -0.71 5.20 -0.77
C VAL A 81 -1.93 5.96 -1.32
N PRO A 82 -2.79 6.55 -0.48
CA PRO A 82 -3.87 7.43 -0.93
C PRO A 82 -3.33 8.63 -1.74
N GLU A 83 -4.07 9.04 -2.78
CA GLU A 83 -3.61 10.06 -3.75
C GLU A 83 -3.42 11.48 -3.17
N ASP A 84 -4.05 11.80 -2.01
CA ASP A 84 -4.22 13.16 -1.52
C ASP A 84 -3.12 13.71 -0.59
N ASP A 85 -1.97 13.11 -0.51
CA ASP A 85 -0.80 13.42 0.35
C ASP A 85 -0.54 12.38 1.46
N PRO A 86 0.14 11.29 1.11
CA PRO A 86 0.40 10.20 2.04
C PRO A 86 1.29 10.57 3.22
N GLY A 87 2.14 11.57 3.06
CA GLY A 87 3.07 12.00 4.09
C GLY A 87 2.42 12.85 5.18
N ALA A 88 1.56 13.79 4.78
CA ALA A 88 0.86 14.66 5.73
C ALA A 88 -0.18 13.89 6.55
N GLN A 89 -0.97 13.04 5.91
CA GLN A 89 -1.98 12.23 6.59
C GLN A 89 -1.37 11.24 7.59
N GLU A 90 -0.28 10.56 7.23
CA GLU A 90 0.44 9.68 8.15
C GLU A 90 1.07 10.45 9.32
N ALA A 91 1.62 11.64 9.08
CA ALA A 91 2.20 12.48 10.13
C ALA A 91 1.15 13.04 11.08
N GLU A 92 -0.02 13.42 10.57
CA GLU A 92 -1.16 13.87 11.37
C GLU A 92 -1.72 12.73 12.22
N TRP A 93 -1.93 11.58 11.62
CA TRP A 93 -2.36 10.37 12.31
C TRP A 93 -1.41 9.96 13.44
N ARG A 94 -0.09 10.00 13.19
CA ARG A 94 0.91 9.71 14.24
C ARG A 94 0.83 10.67 15.40
N ARG A 95 0.68 11.97 15.13
CA ARG A 95 0.54 12.97 16.20
C ARG A 95 -0.72 12.72 17.03
N ALA A 96 -1.85 12.51 16.36
CA ALA A 96 -3.12 12.26 17.04
C ALA A 96 -3.09 11.01 17.94
N ILE A 97 -2.38 9.95 17.53
CA ILE A 97 -2.25 8.73 18.36
C ILE A 97 -1.42 8.97 19.61
N VAL A 98 -0.30 9.68 19.51
CA VAL A 98 0.60 9.89 20.66
C VAL A 98 -0.05 10.77 21.75
N GLU A 99 -0.99 11.62 21.36
CA GLU A 99 -1.74 12.46 22.29
C GLU A 99 -2.77 11.69 23.13
N LEU A 100 -3.10 10.45 22.75
CA LEU A 100 -4.00 9.60 23.53
C LEU A 100 -3.28 9.06 24.78
N PRO A 101 -3.84 9.25 25.99
CA PRO A 101 -3.18 8.85 27.23
C PRO A 101 -3.14 7.34 27.42
N ASP A 102 -4.15 6.61 26.94
CA ASP A 102 -4.30 5.17 27.14
C ASP A 102 -3.63 4.35 26.03
N ALA A 103 -2.78 3.41 26.42
CA ALA A 103 -2.05 2.52 25.52
C ALA A 103 -2.98 1.61 24.71
N ALA A 104 -4.04 1.09 25.33
CA ALA A 104 -5.02 0.23 24.64
C ALA A 104 -5.78 1.04 23.58
N GLU A 105 -6.11 2.31 23.86
CA GLU A 105 -6.73 3.19 22.86
C GLU A 105 -5.78 3.50 21.70
N ARG A 106 -4.49 3.78 21.99
CA ARG A 106 -3.47 3.95 20.95
C ARG A 106 -3.36 2.71 20.07
N LEU A 107 -3.29 1.52 20.66
CA LEU A 107 -3.24 0.26 19.95
C LEU A 107 -4.49 0.03 19.10
N SER A 108 -5.68 0.26 19.67
CA SER A 108 -6.96 0.14 18.95
C SER A 108 -7.00 1.01 17.69
N ARG A 109 -6.52 2.26 17.75
CA ARG A 109 -6.41 3.16 16.59
C ARG A 109 -5.42 2.63 15.54
N MET A 110 -4.29 2.08 15.99
CA MET A 110 -3.30 1.47 15.09
C MET A 110 -3.90 0.25 14.35
N VAL A 111 -4.67 -0.57 15.07
CA VAL A 111 -5.35 -1.75 14.49
C VAL A 111 -6.41 -1.32 13.48
N ALA A 112 -7.24 -0.32 13.81
CA ALA A 112 -8.26 0.21 12.91
C ALA A 112 -7.62 0.67 11.58
N TYR A 113 -6.57 1.49 11.63
CA TYR A 113 -5.84 1.93 10.45
C TYR A 113 -5.27 0.75 9.64
N SER A 114 -4.73 -0.28 10.32
CA SER A 114 -4.21 -1.47 9.65
C SER A 114 -5.32 -2.26 8.95
N CYS A 115 -6.48 -2.43 9.60
CA CYS A 115 -7.63 -3.13 9.02
C CYS A 115 -8.21 -2.40 7.80
N GLU A 116 -8.32 -1.07 7.86
CA GLU A 116 -8.74 -0.25 6.71
C GLU A 116 -7.78 -0.41 5.52
N THR A 117 -6.47 -0.38 5.80
CA THR A 117 -5.44 -0.59 4.77
C THR A 117 -5.52 -1.99 4.19
N LEU A 118 -5.68 -3.03 5.02
CA LEU A 118 -5.82 -4.42 4.57
C LEU A 118 -7.09 -4.61 3.72
N ALA A 119 -8.21 -4.03 4.12
CA ALA A 119 -9.45 -4.07 3.34
C ALA A 119 -9.27 -3.44 1.96
N ARG A 120 -8.67 -2.25 1.90
CA ARG A 120 -8.41 -1.51 0.65
C ARG A 120 -7.44 -2.24 -0.27
N THR A 121 -6.40 -2.88 0.29
CA THR A 121 -5.33 -3.53 -0.48
C THR A 121 -5.55 -5.03 -0.70
N ARG A 122 -6.67 -5.59 -0.25
CA ARG A 122 -6.98 -7.03 -0.29
C ARG A 122 -6.78 -7.65 -1.67
N GLN A 123 -7.35 -7.03 -2.70
CA GLN A 123 -7.30 -7.56 -4.07
C GLN A 123 -5.86 -7.60 -4.60
N ILE A 124 -5.10 -6.54 -4.37
CA ILE A 124 -3.72 -6.48 -4.87
C ILE A 124 -2.80 -7.48 -4.16
N HIS A 125 -2.99 -7.72 -2.87
CA HIS A 125 -2.26 -8.76 -2.14
C HIS A 125 -2.58 -10.17 -2.67
N ALA A 126 -3.82 -10.44 -3.04
CA ALA A 126 -4.20 -11.71 -3.69
C ALA A 126 -3.51 -11.88 -5.05
N VAL A 127 -3.44 -10.81 -5.85
CA VAL A 127 -2.73 -10.80 -7.14
C VAL A 127 -1.24 -11.05 -6.97
N ILE A 128 -0.59 -10.37 -6.02
CA ILE A 128 0.84 -10.55 -5.75
C ILE A 128 1.13 -11.97 -5.31
N ARG A 129 0.32 -12.53 -4.41
CA ARG A 129 0.46 -13.91 -3.94
C ARG A 129 0.36 -14.90 -5.09
N GLY A 130 -0.68 -14.79 -5.92
CA GLY A 130 -0.85 -15.69 -7.07
C GLY A 130 0.22 -15.53 -8.16
N ALA A 131 0.86 -14.36 -8.25
CA ALA A 131 1.99 -14.13 -9.16
C ALA A 131 3.32 -14.65 -8.60
N ALA A 132 3.52 -14.59 -7.29
CA ALA A 132 4.80 -14.91 -6.63
C ALA A 132 5.21 -16.37 -6.81
N ASP A 133 4.26 -17.28 -6.99
CA ASP A 133 4.54 -18.71 -7.22
C ASP A 133 5.11 -19.00 -8.61
N LYS A 134 4.93 -18.09 -9.57
CA LYS A 134 5.30 -18.29 -10.99
C LYS A 134 6.31 -17.28 -11.51
N GLU A 135 6.39 -16.12 -10.87
CA GLU A 135 7.16 -14.98 -11.35
C GLU A 135 8.21 -14.55 -10.30
N PRO A 136 9.50 -14.78 -10.53
CA PRO A 136 10.56 -14.44 -9.56
C PRO A 136 10.51 -12.98 -9.08
N PHE A 137 10.17 -12.02 -9.97
CA PHE A 137 10.07 -10.62 -9.59
C PHE A 137 8.91 -10.37 -8.61
N ALA A 138 7.80 -11.09 -8.72
CA ALA A 138 6.65 -10.95 -7.82
C ALA A 138 6.98 -11.53 -6.43
N PHE A 139 7.78 -12.58 -6.35
CA PHE A 139 8.33 -13.09 -5.10
C PHE A 139 9.21 -12.04 -4.42
N GLU A 140 10.14 -11.42 -5.14
CA GLU A 140 11.01 -10.37 -4.59
C GLU A 140 10.20 -9.12 -4.19
N LEU A 141 9.20 -8.76 -4.96
CA LEU A 141 8.28 -7.67 -4.65
C LEU A 141 7.52 -7.95 -3.35
N ARG A 142 6.95 -9.15 -3.19
CA ARG A 142 6.27 -9.57 -1.95
C ARG A 142 7.21 -9.49 -0.75
N ARG A 143 8.47 -9.95 -0.89
CA ARG A 143 9.49 -9.89 0.16
C ARG A 143 9.81 -8.44 0.56
N ARG A 144 9.97 -7.55 -0.42
CA ARG A 144 10.20 -6.11 -0.18
C ARG A 144 9.03 -5.48 0.57
N LEU A 145 7.79 -5.71 0.12
CA LEU A 145 6.59 -5.18 0.76
C LEU A 145 6.43 -5.69 2.21
N LEU A 146 6.81 -6.94 2.48
CA LEU A 146 6.83 -7.48 3.85
C LEU A 146 7.85 -6.73 4.72
N GLN A 147 9.06 -6.49 4.22
CA GLN A 147 10.10 -5.76 4.96
C GLN A 147 9.69 -4.30 5.24
N GLU A 148 9.11 -3.62 4.25
CA GLU A 148 8.58 -2.26 4.41
C GLU A 148 7.46 -2.22 5.46
N ARG A 149 6.51 -3.16 5.42
CA ARG A 149 5.44 -3.29 6.41
C ARG A 149 6.01 -3.52 7.81
N LEU A 150 6.95 -4.46 7.97
CA LEU A 150 7.59 -4.73 9.26
C LEU A 150 8.31 -3.49 9.81
N SER A 151 9.05 -2.77 8.97
CA SER A 151 9.71 -1.52 9.35
C SER A 151 8.72 -0.47 9.81
N ASN A 152 7.63 -0.27 9.07
CA ASN A 152 6.59 0.70 9.39
C ASN A 152 5.87 0.35 10.71
N GLN A 153 5.48 -0.91 10.91
CA GLN A 153 4.81 -1.34 12.15
C GLN A 153 5.75 -1.23 13.35
N THR A 154 7.00 -1.66 13.22
CA THR A 154 8.01 -1.51 14.28
C THR A 154 8.25 -0.03 14.63
N GLY A 155 8.27 0.84 13.61
CA GLY A 155 8.37 2.29 13.79
C GLY A 155 7.18 2.88 14.55
N ARG A 156 5.96 2.47 14.20
CA ARG A 156 4.73 2.91 14.90
C ARG A 156 4.71 2.46 16.35
N ILE A 157 5.03 1.19 16.63
CA ILE A 157 5.12 0.67 18.01
C ILE A 157 6.18 1.42 18.81
N ARG A 158 7.37 1.64 18.22
CA ARG A 158 8.43 2.41 18.88
C ARG A 158 7.98 3.81 19.30
N HIS A 159 7.19 4.45 18.44
CA HIS A 159 6.73 5.80 18.64
C HIS A 159 5.56 5.91 19.62
N SER A 160 4.65 4.95 19.59
CA SER A 160 3.35 5.08 20.27
C SER A 160 3.17 4.15 21.47
N LEU A 161 3.94 3.05 21.60
CA LEU A 161 3.70 2.00 22.60
C LEU A 161 4.96 1.52 23.32
N ARG A 162 6.14 2.11 23.03
CA ARG A 162 7.41 1.60 23.55
C ARG A 162 7.43 1.39 25.05
N ASP A 163 6.90 2.38 25.78
CA ASP A 163 6.97 2.43 27.24
C ASP A 163 5.83 1.66 27.92
N ASP A 164 4.85 1.22 27.13
CA ASP A 164 3.68 0.46 27.57
C ASP A 164 3.76 -1.04 27.19
N LEU A 165 4.85 -1.46 26.55
CA LEU A 165 5.02 -2.87 26.20
C LEU A 165 5.18 -3.71 27.47
N ARG A 166 4.54 -4.88 27.46
CA ARG A 166 4.65 -5.83 28.57
C ARG A 166 6.12 -6.16 28.91
N PRO A 167 6.43 -6.45 30.19
CA PRO A 167 7.80 -6.73 30.63
C PRO A 167 8.48 -7.83 29.80
N GLY A 168 9.71 -7.55 29.35
CA GLY A 168 10.52 -8.47 28.55
C GLY A 168 10.22 -8.48 27.06
N LEU A 169 9.21 -7.76 26.57
CA LEU A 169 8.92 -7.67 25.14
C LEU A 169 9.68 -6.48 24.49
N SER A 170 10.61 -6.78 23.60
CA SER A 170 11.32 -5.74 22.85
C SER A 170 10.43 -5.12 21.76
N VAL A 171 10.69 -3.86 21.40
CA VAL A 171 10.00 -3.16 20.29
C VAL A 171 10.10 -3.95 18.98
N ARG A 172 11.23 -4.61 18.73
CA ARG A 172 11.41 -5.47 17.55
C ARG A 172 10.45 -6.65 17.58
N ALA A 173 10.42 -7.40 18.68
CA ALA A 173 9.55 -8.57 18.83
C ALA A 173 8.07 -8.18 18.77
N ALA A 174 7.69 -7.04 19.37
CA ALA A 174 6.34 -6.50 19.25
C ALA A 174 5.99 -6.15 17.79
N GLY A 175 6.91 -5.55 17.04
CA GLY A 175 6.74 -5.26 15.62
C GLY A 175 6.56 -6.51 14.77
N GLU A 176 7.34 -7.55 15.02
CA GLU A 176 7.26 -8.85 14.35
C GLU A 176 5.88 -9.52 14.63
N ARG A 177 5.41 -9.53 15.88
CA ARG A 177 4.10 -10.06 16.26
C ARG A 177 2.97 -9.27 15.61
N TYR A 178 2.99 -7.95 15.71
CA TYR A 178 2.01 -7.09 15.06
C TYR A 178 1.97 -7.33 13.54
N CYS A 179 3.14 -7.37 12.90
CA CYS A 179 3.24 -7.59 11.45
C CYS A 179 2.70 -8.95 11.02
N ALA A 180 2.88 -9.99 11.82
CA ALA A 180 2.36 -11.33 11.56
C ALA A 180 0.84 -11.39 11.73
N LEU A 181 0.31 -10.86 12.83
CA LEU A 181 -1.11 -10.89 13.15
C LEU A 181 -1.94 -9.94 12.26
N ALA A 182 -1.44 -8.75 11.96
CA ALA A 182 -2.04 -7.82 11.01
C ALA A 182 -1.55 -8.08 9.56
N SER A 183 -1.42 -9.35 9.16
CA SER A 183 -0.95 -9.71 7.82
C SER A 183 -2.08 -9.77 6.79
N PRO A 184 -1.82 -9.45 5.51
CA PRO A 184 -2.79 -9.63 4.43
C PRO A 184 -3.23 -11.09 4.28
N GLU A 185 -2.34 -12.03 4.57
CA GLU A 185 -2.62 -13.46 4.50
C GLU A 185 -3.67 -13.87 5.54
N LEU A 186 -3.50 -13.44 6.79
CA LEU A 186 -4.45 -13.74 7.87
C LEU A 186 -5.78 -13.00 7.67
N TYR A 187 -5.71 -11.73 7.26
CA TYR A 187 -6.91 -10.96 6.91
C TYR A 187 -7.72 -11.66 5.82
N TYR A 188 -7.06 -12.13 4.74
CA TYR A 188 -7.72 -12.85 3.65
C TYR A 188 -8.36 -14.15 4.14
N LEU A 189 -7.61 -14.97 4.88
CA LEU A 189 -8.12 -16.21 5.45
C LEU A 189 -9.39 -15.98 6.28
N LEU A 190 -9.36 -15.01 7.18
CA LEU A 190 -10.49 -14.76 8.08
C LEU A 190 -11.69 -14.13 7.35
N THR A 191 -11.46 -13.09 6.53
CA THR A 191 -12.59 -12.32 5.95
C THR A 191 -13.09 -12.84 4.61
N VAL A 192 -12.29 -13.65 3.89
CA VAL A 192 -12.70 -14.21 2.58
C VAL A 192 -12.99 -15.69 2.70
N ASP A 193 -12.03 -16.47 3.20
CA ASP A 193 -12.17 -17.94 3.21
C ASP A 193 -13.10 -18.40 4.34
N LEU A 194 -13.03 -17.78 5.53
CA LEU A 194 -13.89 -18.07 6.68
C LEU A 194 -15.13 -17.18 6.82
N GLY A 195 -15.23 -16.12 6.01
CA GLY A 195 -16.42 -15.27 5.93
C GLY A 195 -16.64 -14.31 7.11
N TRP A 196 -15.62 -14.02 7.90
CA TRP A 196 -15.75 -13.05 9.00
C TRP A 196 -16.09 -11.66 8.48
N ALA A 197 -16.94 -10.95 9.22
CA ALA A 197 -17.15 -9.53 8.97
C ALA A 197 -15.84 -8.75 9.25
N PRO A 198 -15.52 -7.69 8.47
CA PRO A 198 -14.34 -6.87 8.71
C PRO A 198 -14.25 -6.30 10.14
N GLU A 199 -15.40 -5.97 10.73
CA GLU A 199 -15.48 -5.48 12.10
C GLU A 199 -15.19 -6.58 13.13
N GLU A 200 -15.65 -7.81 12.90
CA GLU A 200 -15.33 -8.96 13.72
C GLU A 200 -13.82 -9.24 13.75
N HIS A 201 -13.19 -9.22 12.58
CA HIS A 201 -11.74 -9.30 12.47
C HIS A 201 -11.03 -8.18 13.24
N ARG A 202 -11.49 -6.94 13.12
CA ARG A 202 -10.91 -5.77 13.79
C ARG A 202 -10.96 -5.93 15.32
N LEU A 203 -12.11 -6.30 15.86
CA LEU A 203 -12.30 -6.49 17.30
C LEU A 203 -11.42 -7.61 17.83
N TRP A 204 -11.42 -8.78 17.16
CA TRP A 204 -10.58 -9.92 17.51
C TRP A 204 -9.09 -9.55 17.48
N LEU A 205 -8.63 -8.89 16.41
CA LEU A 205 -7.23 -8.51 16.27
C LEU A 205 -6.80 -7.51 17.35
N THR A 206 -7.68 -6.57 17.73
CA THR A 206 -7.42 -5.61 18.80
C THR A 206 -7.21 -6.34 20.13
N GLN A 207 -8.12 -7.22 20.53
CA GLN A 207 -8.01 -7.98 21.76
C GLN A 207 -6.76 -8.87 21.80
N LEU A 208 -6.46 -9.54 20.69
CA LEU A 208 -5.29 -10.39 20.59
C LEU A 208 -3.98 -9.60 20.70
N LEU A 209 -3.88 -8.47 20.00
CA LEU A 209 -2.69 -7.62 20.07
C LEU A 209 -2.54 -6.92 21.40
N GLU A 210 -3.64 -6.55 22.06
CA GLU A 210 -3.61 -6.00 23.42
C GLU A 210 -3.01 -7.00 24.39
N ALA A 211 -3.50 -8.24 24.41
CA ALA A 211 -2.96 -9.32 25.25
C ALA A 211 -1.50 -9.67 24.90
N GLU A 212 -1.12 -9.64 23.61
CA GLU A 212 0.22 -9.97 23.15
C GLU A 212 1.26 -8.88 23.41
N LEU A 213 0.87 -7.61 23.40
CA LEU A 213 1.81 -6.48 23.44
C LEU A 213 1.80 -5.73 24.75
N LEU A 214 0.63 -5.51 25.36
CA LEU A 214 0.48 -4.69 26.57
C LEU A 214 0.38 -5.52 27.86
N GLY A 215 -0.15 -6.70 27.83
CA GLY A 215 -0.22 -7.64 28.96
C GLY A 215 -1.33 -7.33 29.93
#